data_76bd196550ea0e4343dfc5efe8d0411a
#
_entry.id   76bd196550ea0e4343dfc5efe8d0411a
#
_cell.length_a   1.000
_cell.length_b   1.000
_cell.length_c   1.000
_cell.angle_alpha   90.00
_cell.angle_beta   90.00
_cell.angle_gamma   90.00
#
_symmetry.space_group_name_H-M   'P 1'
#
loop_
_entity.id
_entity.type
_entity.pdbx_description
1 polymer ?
#
loop_
_entity_poly.entity_id
_entity_poly.type
_entity_poly.pdbx_seq_one_letter_code
_entity_poly.pdbx_strand_id
1 'polypeptide(L)'
;DSNEFATQIPVFIEKAESRIMKELDDVALDTYTSITFTAGNPVVSLPDGALVVRNVNFTTSASIYGEVQGITPLLQRTYEYAIDYWNKPTSVGTPRYYSRKTNTQIYIVPTPTSTLPGEVQYTKQPLALSSATGTSATTSNYFSENCYNALFNACMIEANYFIKDFQVVQTWEATYKNSIDALRNQARRTRR
;
A
#
# COMPACT_ATOMS: atom_id res chain seq x y z
N ASP A 1 -25.73 -26.68 -0.63
CA ASP A 1 -25.70 -27.15 -2.03
C ASP A 1 -24.33 -26.80 -2.66
N SER A 2 -23.79 -27.75 -3.47
CA SER A 2 -22.44 -27.60 -4.06
C SER A 2 -22.32 -26.38 -4.98
N ASN A 3 -23.40 -25.99 -5.67
CA ASN A 3 -23.40 -24.80 -6.53
C ASN A 3 -23.32 -23.49 -5.75
N GLU A 4 -23.96 -23.41 -4.60
CA GLU A 4 -23.91 -22.24 -3.74
C GLU A 4 -22.50 -22.06 -3.15
N PHE A 5 -21.87 -23.14 -2.70
CA PHE A 5 -20.51 -23.12 -2.23
C PHE A 5 -19.53 -22.67 -3.33
N ALA A 6 -19.66 -23.18 -4.55
CA ALA A 6 -18.80 -22.82 -5.67
C ALA A 6 -18.90 -21.32 -6.02
N THR A 7 -20.08 -20.72 -5.95
CA THR A 7 -20.28 -19.27 -6.18
C THR A 7 -19.65 -18.40 -5.11
N GLN A 8 -19.39 -18.94 -3.90
CA GLN A 8 -18.76 -18.20 -2.79
C GLN A 8 -17.23 -18.27 -2.82
N ILE A 9 -16.60 -19.17 -3.58
CA ILE A 9 -15.15 -19.32 -3.62
C ILE A 9 -14.42 -17.99 -3.92
N PRO A 10 -14.84 -17.16 -4.89
CA PRO A 10 -14.20 -15.87 -5.14
C PRO A 10 -14.24 -14.93 -3.92
N VAL A 11 -15.34 -14.97 -3.16
CA VAL A 11 -15.51 -14.16 -1.95
C VAL A 11 -14.57 -14.65 -0.84
N PHE A 12 -14.37 -15.96 -0.70
CA PHE A 12 -13.40 -16.51 0.27
C PHE A 12 -11.97 -16.08 -0.06
N ILE A 13 -11.61 -16.11 -1.34
CA ILE A 13 -10.29 -15.65 -1.81
C ILE A 13 -10.09 -14.17 -1.50
N GLU A 14 -11.06 -13.31 -1.83
CA GLU A 14 -10.99 -11.86 -1.58
C GLU A 14 -10.84 -11.55 -0.08
N LYS A 15 -11.60 -12.22 0.78
CA LYS A 15 -11.48 -12.07 2.23
C LYS A 15 -10.12 -12.54 2.75
N ALA A 16 -9.61 -13.66 2.24
CA ALA A 16 -8.31 -14.20 2.58
C ALA A 16 -7.18 -13.24 2.21
N GLU A 17 -7.20 -12.69 0.98
CA GLU A 17 -6.25 -11.69 0.51
C GLU A 17 -6.30 -10.42 1.37
N SER A 18 -7.51 -9.92 1.67
CA SER A 18 -7.70 -8.75 2.53
C SER A 18 -7.15 -8.97 3.94
N ARG A 19 -7.30 -10.19 4.48
CA ARG A 19 -6.76 -10.56 5.79
C ARG A 19 -5.24 -10.56 5.78
N ILE A 20 -4.61 -11.23 4.81
CA ILE A 20 -3.15 -11.28 4.68
C ILE A 20 -2.58 -9.87 4.49
N MET A 21 -3.20 -9.05 3.65
CA MET A 21 -2.76 -7.67 3.40
C MET A 21 -2.74 -6.80 4.65
N LYS A 22 -3.68 -7.01 5.57
CA LYS A 22 -3.73 -6.29 6.86
C LYS A 22 -2.69 -6.78 7.86
N GLU A 23 -2.30 -8.04 7.75
CA GLU A 23 -1.40 -8.69 8.71
C GLU A 23 0.05 -8.72 8.27
N LEU A 24 0.31 -8.66 6.96
CA LEU A 24 1.65 -8.72 6.37
C LEU A 24 2.14 -7.33 5.96
N ASP A 25 3.27 -6.93 6.53
CA ASP A 25 3.98 -5.69 6.16
C ASP A 25 5.29 -6.08 5.46
N ASP A 26 5.23 -6.34 4.16
CA ASP A 26 6.38 -6.75 3.36
C ASP A 26 6.83 -5.64 2.40
N VAL A 27 8.15 -5.45 2.32
CA VAL A 27 8.79 -4.51 1.38
C VAL A 27 8.51 -4.88 -0.08
N ALA A 28 8.28 -6.16 -0.36
CA ALA A 28 7.94 -6.62 -1.70
C ALA A 28 6.59 -6.08 -2.22
N LEU A 29 5.74 -5.56 -1.33
CA LEU A 29 4.50 -4.87 -1.68
C LEU A 29 4.71 -3.36 -1.89
N ASP A 30 5.90 -2.83 -1.61
CA ASP A 30 6.22 -1.43 -1.81
C ASP A 30 6.53 -1.19 -3.29
N THR A 31 5.99 -0.11 -3.81
CA THR A 31 6.22 0.34 -5.18
C THR A 31 6.55 1.82 -5.20
N TYR A 32 7.14 2.27 -6.32
CA TYR A 32 7.53 3.65 -6.54
C TYR A 32 6.75 4.20 -7.72
N THR A 33 6.27 5.43 -7.59
CA THR A 33 5.58 6.12 -8.69
C THR A 33 5.99 7.58 -8.70
N SER A 34 6.26 8.09 -9.90
CA SER A 34 6.51 9.51 -10.10
C SER A 34 5.25 10.31 -9.83
N ILE A 35 5.41 11.40 -9.10
CA ILE A 35 4.38 12.38 -8.81
C ILE A 35 4.86 13.78 -9.17
N THR A 36 3.94 14.73 -9.30
CA THR A 36 4.29 16.11 -9.60
C THR A 36 3.77 17.03 -8.49
N PHE A 37 4.67 17.82 -7.94
CA PHE A 37 4.35 18.92 -7.04
C PHE A 37 4.06 20.14 -7.87
N THR A 38 2.81 20.57 -7.94
CA THR A 38 2.39 21.73 -8.75
C THR A 38 2.65 23.02 -7.99
N ALA A 39 3.24 24.03 -8.65
CA ALA A 39 3.45 25.35 -8.08
C ALA A 39 2.15 25.95 -7.53
N GLY A 40 2.21 26.49 -6.31
CA GLY A 40 1.06 27.11 -5.65
C GLY A 40 -0.02 26.14 -5.14
N ASN A 41 0.16 24.82 -5.32
CA ASN A 41 -0.80 23.81 -4.85
C ASN A 41 -0.15 22.91 -3.77
N PRO A 42 -0.64 22.95 -2.52
CA PRO A 42 -0.10 22.09 -1.46
C PRO A 42 -0.67 20.67 -1.47
N VAL A 43 -1.65 20.37 -2.34
CA VAL A 43 -2.31 19.06 -2.40
C VAL A 43 -1.78 18.26 -3.58
N VAL A 44 -1.35 17.03 -3.31
CA VAL A 44 -0.88 16.09 -4.32
C VAL A 44 -1.70 14.81 -4.24
N SER A 45 -2.19 14.34 -5.39
CA SER A 45 -2.91 13.08 -5.48
C SER A 45 -1.93 11.91 -5.42
N LEU A 46 -2.31 10.90 -4.66
CA LEU A 46 -1.60 9.62 -4.60
C LEU A 46 -2.06 8.71 -5.75
N PRO A 47 -1.22 7.77 -6.17
CA PRO A 47 -1.61 6.72 -7.11
C PRO A 47 -2.72 5.84 -6.56
N ASP A 48 -3.53 5.27 -7.46
CA ASP A 48 -4.57 4.33 -7.08
C ASP A 48 -4.01 3.08 -6.38
N GLY A 49 -4.71 2.63 -5.35
CA GLY A 49 -4.29 1.49 -4.54
C GLY A 49 -3.18 1.78 -3.53
N ALA A 50 -2.82 3.05 -3.32
CA ALA A 50 -1.85 3.44 -2.30
C ALA A 50 -2.43 3.29 -0.88
N LEU A 51 -2.04 2.23 -0.17
CA LEU A 51 -2.50 1.97 1.19
C LEU A 51 -1.67 2.75 2.23
N VAL A 52 -0.37 2.54 2.23
CA VAL A 52 0.56 3.18 3.18
C VAL A 52 1.63 3.93 2.41
N VAL A 53 1.76 5.22 2.65
CA VAL A 53 2.87 6.03 2.11
C VAL A 53 4.09 5.81 2.99
N ARG A 54 5.19 5.35 2.41
CA ARG A 54 6.46 5.06 3.09
C ARG A 54 7.38 6.25 3.05
N ASN A 55 7.53 6.83 1.86
CA ASN A 55 8.42 7.94 1.63
C ASN A 55 7.90 8.84 0.52
N VAL A 56 8.20 10.11 0.59
CA VAL A 56 7.90 11.10 -0.44
C VAL A 56 9.15 11.93 -0.66
N ASN A 57 9.62 11.95 -1.88
CA ASN A 57 10.80 12.70 -2.28
C ASN A 57 10.43 13.73 -3.34
N PHE A 58 11.14 14.84 -3.39
CA PHE A 58 11.17 15.68 -4.57
C PHE A 58 12.58 15.78 -5.15
N THR A 59 12.66 16.02 -6.44
CA THR A 59 13.91 16.18 -7.14
C THR A 59 14.09 17.66 -7.46
N THR A 60 15.14 18.25 -6.97
CA THR A 60 15.54 19.58 -7.41
C THR A 60 16.21 19.46 -8.76
N SER A 61 15.72 20.19 -9.76
CA SER A 61 16.45 20.33 -11.01
C SER A 61 17.81 20.90 -10.70
N ALA A 62 18.81 20.06 -10.77
CA ALA A 62 20.15 20.48 -10.46
C ALA A 62 20.76 21.18 -11.65
N SER A 63 21.48 22.11 -11.27
CA SER A 63 22.88 22.22 -11.60
C SER A 63 23.24 22.69 -13.00
N ILE A 64 23.73 23.86 -12.97
CA ILE A 64 24.51 24.55 -14.02
C ILE A 64 25.75 23.72 -14.48
N TYR A 65 26.10 22.63 -13.80
CA TYR A 65 27.31 21.83 -14.03
C TYR A 65 27.08 20.32 -14.32
N GLY A 66 25.85 19.91 -14.64
CA GLY A 66 25.59 18.51 -15.04
C GLY A 66 25.67 17.48 -13.90
N GLU A 67 25.60 17.92 -12.66
CA GLU A 67 25.59 17.00 -11.53
C GLU A 67 24.21 16.36 -11.31
N VAL A 68 24.23 15.18 -10.71
CA VAL A 68 23.05 14.35 -10.42
C VAL A 68 21.96 15.15 -9.72
N GLN A 69 20.74 15.05 -10.18
CA GLN A 69 19.56 15.63 -9.54
C GLN A 69 19.53 15.27 -8.06
N GLY A 70 19.52 16.27 -7.20
CA GLY A 70 19.43 16.05 -5.75
C GLY A 70 18.05 15.53 -5.36
N ILE A 71 18.00 14.36 -4.74
CA ILE A 71 16.77 13.81 -4.14
C ILE A 71 16.66 14.35 -2.72
N THR A 72 15.56 15.04 -2.44
CA THR A 72 15.29 15.58 -1.11
C THR A 72 14.08 14.87 -0.52
N PRO A 73 14.25 14.08 0.55
CA PRO A 73 13.15 13.43 1.23
C PRO A 73 12.33 14.44 2.03
N LEU A 74 11.01 14.31 1.99
CA LEU A 74 10.08 15.04 2.83
C LEU A 74 9.84 14.26 4.13
N LEU A 75 9.79 14.96 5.24
CA LEU A 75 9.52 14.35 6.54
C LEU A 75 8.01 14.26 6.78
N GLN A 76 7.57 13.09 7.18
CA GLN A 76 6.16 12.88 7.54
C GLN A 76 5.81 13.61 8.83
N ARG A 77 4.67 14.32 8.82
CA ARG A 77 4.06 14.97 10.00
C ARG A 77 2.56 14.74 10.00
N THR A 78 1.92 15.04 11.12
CA THR A 78 0.45 15.04 11.20
C THR A 78 -0.13 16.19 10.39
N TYR A 79 -1.39 16.07 9.99
CA TYR A 79 -2.05 17.10 9.19
C TYR A 79 -2.23 18.40 9.99
N GLU A 80 -2.52 18.28 11.28
CA GLU A 80 -2.64 19.41 12.22
C GLU A 80 -1.32 20.19 12.31
N TYR A 81 -0.20 19.47 12.48
CA TYR A 81 1.12 20.09 12.46
C TYR A 81 1.39 20.85 11.16
N ALA A 82 1.03 20.25 10.03
CA ALA A 82 1.27 20.86 8.72
C ALA A 82 0.48 22.18 8.55
N ILE A 83 -0.77 22.24 9.04
CA ILE A 83 -1.59 23.46 9.01
C ILE A 83 -1.04 24.52 9.97
N ASP A 84 -0.64 24.13 11.17
CA ASP A 84 -0.10 25.06 12.17
C ASP A 84 1.25 25.64 11.71
N TYR A 85 2.13 24.78 11.19
CA TYR A 85 3.43 25.18 10.64
C TYR A 85 3.29 26.11 9.43
N TRP A 86 2.31 25.87 8.55
CA TRP A 86 2.09 26.64 7.32
C TRP A 86 0.62 27.08 7.20
N ASN A 87 0.24 28.04 8.03
CA ASN A 87 -1.14 28.52 8.16
C ASN A 87 -1.64 29.37 6.98
N LYS A 88 -0.74 29.76 6.05
CA LYS A 88 -1.07 30.51 4.84
C LYS A 88 -0.75 29.67 3.60
N PRO A 89 -1.68 28.87 3.09
CA PRO A 89 -1.45 28.01 1.91
C PRO A 89 -1.08 28.80 0.64
N THR A 90 -1.43 30.08 0.56
CA THR A 90 -1.07 30.96 -0.55
C THR A 90 0.38 31.43 -0.52
N SER A 91 1.05 31.32 0.62
CA SER A 91 2.50 31.56 0.71
C SER A 91 3.23 30.35 0.17
N VAL A 92 4.26 30.57 -0.62
CA VAL A 92 5.05 29.51 -1.27
C VAL A 92 6.43 29.40 -0.66
N GLY A 93 7.03 28.23 -0.74
CA GLY A 93 8.35 27.93 -0.21
C GLY A 93 8.86 26.57 -0.70
N THR A 94 10.05 26.18 -0.25
CA THR A 94 10.58 24.86 -0.56
C THR A 94 9.92 23.81 0.33
N PRO A 95 9.30 22.75 -0.22
CA PRO A 95 8.70 21.67 0.54
C PRO A 95 9.67 21.02 1.53
N ARG A 96 9.20 20.72 2.73
CA ARG A 96 9.98 20.05 3.79
C ARG A 96 9.24 18.92 4.46
N TYR A 97 7.92 19.05 4.56
CA TYR A 97 7.07 18.08 5.24
C TYR A 97 5.90 17.66 4.37
N TYR A 98 5.43 16.45 4.61
CA TYR A 98 4.16 15.99 4.06
C TYR A 98 3.29 15.39 5.15
N SER A 99 1.99 15.42 4.95
CA SER A 99 1.00 14.78 5.80
C SER A 99 -0.06 14.07 4.96
N ARG A 100 -0.65 13.01 5.50
CA ARG A 100 -1.80 12.38 4.86
C ARG A 100 -3.04 13.25 5.10
N LYS A 101 -3.68 13.71 4.01
CA LYS A 101 -4.90 14.52 4.08
C LYS A 101 -6.14 13.64 3.95
N THR A 102 -6.13 12.73 2.96
CA THR A 102 -7.17 11.74 2.71
C THR A 102 -6.53 10.41 2.28
N ASN A 103 -7.33 9.40 2.01
CA ASN A 103 -6.82 8.12 1.48
C ASN A 103 -6.13 8.27 0.12
N THR A 104 -6.48 9.29 -0.65
CA THR A 104 -5.99 9.51 -2.02
C THR A 104 -5.13 10.76 -2.17
N GLN A 105 -4.89 11.52 -1.08
CA GLN A 105 -4.19 12.80 -1.15
C GLN A 105 -3.22 12.98 0.01
N ILE A 106 -2.08 13.58 -0.30
CA ILE A 106 -1.14 14.14 0.68
C ILE A 106 -1.15 15.66 0.62
N TYR A 107 -0.81 16.27 1.74
CA TYR A 107 -0.65 17.70 1.91
C TYR A 107 0.82 18.02 2.16
N ILE A 108 1.35 18.98 1.41
CA ILE A 108 2.78 19.30 1.39
C ILE A 108 2.96 20.71 1.92
N VAL A 109 3.93 20.89 2.79
CA VAL A 109 4.27 22.19 3.37
C VAL A 109 5.78 22.40 3.46
N PRO A 110 6.25 23.60 3.17
CA PRO A 110 5.58 24.74 2.52
C PRO A 110 4.96 24.41 1.15
N THR A 111 4.00 25.21 0.71
CA THR A 111 3.42 25.12 -0.65
C THR A 111 4.53 25.31 -1.69
N PRO A 112 4.66 24.45 -2.71
CA PRO A 112 5.75 24.54 -3.69
C PRO A 112 5.80 25.88 -4.44
N THR A 113 6.97 26.47 -4.54
CA THR A 113 7.21 27.71 -5.30
C THR A 113 7.17 27.48 -6.81
N SER A 114 7.65 26.32 -7.25
CA SER A 114 7.70 25.90 -8.65
C SER A 114 7.19 24.49 -8.81
N THR A 115 6.85 24.12 -10.03
CA THR A 115 6.48 22.71 -10.32
C THR A 115 7.76 21.87 -10.25
N LEU A 116 7.73 20.85 -9.39
CA LEU A 116 8.86 19.96 -9.12
C LEU A 116 8.46 18.51 -9.40
N PRO A 117 9.33 17.73 -10.04
CA PRO A 117 9.15 16.29 -10.10
C PRO A 117 9.41 15.68 -8.73
N GLY A 118 8.71 14.60 -8.43
CA GLY A 118 8.89 13.86 -7.22
C GLY A 118 8.57 12.39 -7.38
N GLU A 119 8.76 11.65 -6.31
CA GLU A 119 8.50 10.24 -6.24
C GLU A 119 7.85 9.90 -4.90
N VAL A 120 6.88 9.02 -4.95
CA VAL A 120 6.26 8.43 -3.77
C VAL A 120 6.54 6.94 -3.70
N GLN A 121 7.05 6.49 -2.56
CA GLN A 121 7.12 5.08 -2.20
C GLN A 121 5.91 4.73 -1.35
N TYR A 122 5.18 3.72 -1.74
CA TYR A 122 3.97 3.29 -1.02
C TYR A 122 3.74 1.80 -1.13
N THR A 123 3.07 1.25 -0.13
CA THR A 123 2.59 -0.13 -0.19
C THR A 123 1.35 -0.19 -1.06
N LYS A 124 1.42 -0.94 -2.16
CA LYS A 124 0.33 -1.10 -3.12
C LYS A 124 -0.50 -2.33 -2.79
N GLN A 125 -1.83 -2.20 -2.87
CA GLN A 125 -2.70 -3.36 -2.82
C GLN A 125 -2.55 -4.17 -4.13
N PRO A 126 -2.18 -5.46 -4.05
CA PRO A 126 -2.16 -6.32 -5.24
C PRO A 126 -3.55 -6.44 -5.87
N LEU A 127 -3.59 -6.68 -7.16
CA LEU A 127 -4.85 -6.98 -7.85
C LEU A 127 -5.41 -8.28 -7.29
N ALA A 128 -6.70 -8.29 -6.94
CA ALA A 128 -7.34 -9.47 -6.36
C ALA A 128 -7.47 -10.58 -7.40
N LEU A 129 -7.20 -11.82 -7.00
CA LEU A 129 -7.36 -13.02 -7.85
C LEU A 129 -8.82 -13.22 -8.28
N SER A 130 -9.76 -12.87 -7.40
CA SER A 130 -11.20 -13.02 -7.64
C SER A 130 -11.76 -12.01 -8.64
N SER A 131 -11.09 -10.86 -8.85
CA SER A 131 -11.52 -9.83 -9.82
C SER A 131 -11.14 -10.14 -11.26
N ALA A 132 -10.51 -11.25 -11.49
CA ALA A 132 -10.08 -11.73 -12.80
C ALA A 132 -11.28 -12.20 -13.65
N THR A 133 -12.18 -11.29 -14.01
CA THR A 133 -13.25 -11.54 -14.97
C THR A 133 -12.83 -11.02 -16.34
N GLY A 134 -12.64 -11.94 -17.29
CA GLY A 134 -12.32 -11.63 -18.68
C GLY A 134 -10.96 -12.15 -19.16
N THR A 135 -10.61 -11.84 -20.40
CA THR A 135 -9.38 -12.29 -21.11
C THR A 135 -8.06 -11.75 -20.53
N SER A 136 -8.14 -10.85 -19.57
CA SER A 136 -6.99 -10.28 -18.85
C SER A 136 -6.95 -10.72 -17.37
N ALA A 137 -7.56 -11.85 -17.05
CA ALA A 137 -7.54 -12.42 -15.73
C ALA A 137 -6.09 -12.64 -15.28
N THR A 138 -5.66 -11.92 -14.26
CA THR A 138 -4.39 -12.21 -13.59
C THR A 138 -4.58 -13.55 -12.89
N THR A 139 -3.93 -14.59 -13.41
CA THR A 139 -3.99 -15.94 -12.83
C THR A 139 -3.13 -16.06 -11.58
N SER A 140 -2.29 -15.07 -11.31
CA SER A 140 -1.42 -15.01 -10.14
C SER A 140 -1.29 -13.58 -9.62
N ASN A 141 -1.04 -13.45 -8.33
CA ASN A 141 -0.63 -12.20 -7.68
C ASN A 141 0.43 -12.51 -6.61
N TYR A 142 0.94 -11.47 -5.94
CA TYR A 142 1.95 -11.62 -4.90
C TYR A 142 1.57 -12.67 -3.84
N PHE A 143 0.30 -12.73 -3.43
CA PHE A 143 -0.14 -13.67 -2.39
C PHE A 143 -0.13 -15.11 -2.87
N SER A 144 -0.55 -15.37 -4.11
CA SER A 144 -0.56 -16.71 -4.67
C SER A 144 0.84 -17.26 -4.96
N GLU A 145 1.80 -16.38 -5.25
CA GLU A 145 3.16 -16.77 -5.58
C GLU A 145 4.06 -16.88 -4.34
N ASN A 146 3.95 -15.92 -3.41
CA ASN A 146 4.87 -15.82 -2.27
C ASN A 146 4.26 -16.21 -0.93
N CYS A 147 2.92 -16.19 -0.82
CA CYS A 147 2.20 -16.43 0.43
C CYS A 147 1.20 -17.59 0.31
N TYR A 148 1.44 -18.54 -0.61
CA TYR A 148 0.48 -19.59 -0.95
C TYR A 148 -0.10 -20.31 0.27
N ASN A 149 0.75 -20.77 1.20
CA ASN A 149 0.27 -21.49 2.38
C ASN A 149 -0.63 -20.63 3.27
N ALA A 150 -0.29 -19.35 3.45
CA ALA A 150 -1.12 -18.45 4.22
C ALA A 150 -2.45 -18.16 3.51
N LEU A 151 -2.42 -17.97 2.19
CA LEU A 151 -3.61 -17.74 1.37
C LEU A 151 -4.54 -18.96 1.42
N PHE A 152 -4.00 -20.15 1.21
CA PHE A 152 -4.76 -21.41 1.25
C PHE A 152 -5.42 -21.62 2.62
N ASN A 153 -4.64 -21.48 3.70
CA ASN A 153 -5.18 -21.62 5.05
C ASN A 153 -6.26 -20.59 5.37
N ALA A 154 -6.09 -19.34 4.94
CA ALA A 154 -7.10 -18.29 5.10
C ALA A 154 -8.38 -18.59 4.32
N CYS A 155 -8.27 -19.10 3.08
CA CYS A 155 -9.43 -19.54 2.29
C CYS A 155 -10.15 -20.70 2.98
N MET A 156 -9.42 -21.67 3.56
CA MET A 156 -10.02 -22.78 4.29
C MET A 156 -10.76 -22.36 5.55
N ILE A 157 -10.28 -21.30 6.22
CA ILE A 157 -10.98 -20.69 7.35
C ILE A 157 -12.33 -20.14 6.91
N GLU A 158 -12.36 -19.31 5.85
CA GLU A 158 -13.59 -18.71 5.35
C GLU A 158 -14.58 -19.78 4.83
N ALA A 159 -14.08 -20.82 4.15
CA ALA A 159 -14.89 -21.93 3.67
C ALA A 159 -15.54 -22.70 4.84
N ASN A 160 -14.79 -22.99 5.90
CA ASN A 160 -15.33 -23.71 7.05
C ASN A 160 -16.27 -22.83 7.90
N TYR A 161 -16.07 -21.52 7.93
CA TYR A 161 -17.08 -20.60 8.48
C TYR A 161 -18.40 -20.66 7.71
N PHE A 162 -18.33 -20.71 6.37
CA PHE A 162 -19.52 -20.79 5.54
C PHE A 162 -20.32 -22.07 5.79
N ILE A 163 -19.66 -23.22 5.90
CA ILE A 163 -20.31 -24.52 6.21
C ILE A 163 -20.60 -24.72 7.71
N LYS A 164 -20.26 -23.74 8.56
CA LYS A 164 -20.48 -23.75 10.03
C LYS A 164 -19.73 -24.86 10.78
N ASP A 165 -18.61 -25.32 10.24
CA ASP A 165 -17.73 -26.29 10.93
C ASP A 165 -16.68 -25.57 11.78
N PHE A 166 -17.11 -25.07 12.95
CA PHE A 166 -16.27 -24.27 13.84
C PHE A 166 -15.15 -25.06 14.53
N GLN A 167 -15.25 -26.38 14.60
CA GLN A 167 -14.17 -27.19 15.19
C GLN A 167 -12.94 -27.23 14.28
N VAL A 168 -13.17 -27.40 12.98
CA VAL A 168 -12.12 -27.45 11.99
C VAL A 168 -11.50 -26.06 11.77
N VAL A 169 -12.28 -24.98 11.92
CA VAL A 169 -11.79 -23.59 11.84
C VAL A 169 -10.63 -23.33 12.79
N GLN A 170 -10.69 -23.82 14.04
CA GLN A 170 -9.60 -23.61 15.01
C GLN A 170 -8.27 -24.22 14.57
N THR A 171 -8.32 -25.36 13.89
CA THR A 171 -7.12 -26.01 13.36
C THR A 171 -6.52 -25.18 12.22
N TRP A 172 -7.35 -24.69 11.30
CA TRP A 172 -6.89 -23.82 10.21
C TRP A 172 -6.36 -22.49 10.71
N GLU A 173 -6.98 -21.89 11.73
CA GLU A 173 -6.50 -20.66 12.38
C GLU A 173 -5.08 -20.84 12.96
N ALA A 174 -4.84 -21.95 13.64
CA ALA A 174 -3.50 -22.24 14.17
C ALA A 174 -2.45 -22.40 13.06
N THR A 175 -2.80 -23.12 11.99
CA THR A 175 -1.92 -23.31 10.83
C THR A 175 -1.68 -21.99 10.09
N TYR A 176 -2.72 -21.18 9.91
CA TYR A 176 -2.61 -19.84 9.32
C TYR A 176 -1.67 -18.94 10.12
N LYS A 177 -1.84 -18.90 11.44
CA LYS A 177 -0.98 -18.10 12.32
C LYS A 177 0.51 -18.49 12.19
N ASN A 178 0.81 -19.77 12.14
CA ASN A 178 2.18 -20.24 11.92
C ASN A 178 2.73 -19.78 10.56
N SER A 179 1.91 -19.84 9.50
CA SER A 179 2.28 -19.43 8.15
C SER A 179 2.54 -17.92 8.08
N ILE A 180 1.66 -17.08 8.68
CA ILE A 180 1.83 -15.62 8.65
C ILE A 180 3.01 -15.17 9.50
N ASP A 181 3.29 -15.82 10.63
CA ASP A 181 4.44 -15.51 11.48
C ASP A 181 5.77 -15.85 10.78
N ALA A 182 5.81 -16.92 9.99
CA ALA A 182 6.97 -17.24 9.15
C ALA A 182 7.22 -16.15 8.10
N LEU A 183 6.16 -15.68 7.42
CA LEU A 183 6.24 -14.58 6.44
C LEU A 183 6.67 -13.26 7.09
N ARG A 184 6.13 -12.92 8.25
CA ARG A 184 6.55 -11.72 9.03
C ARG A 184 8.02 -11.78 9.40
N ASN A 185 8.52 -12.94 9.78
CA ASN A 185 9.94 -13.13 10.10
C ASN A 185 10.82 -12.98 8.84
N GLN A 186 10.36 -13.47 7.69
CA GLN A 186 11.03 -13.25 6.40
C GLN A 186 11.05 -11.76 6.04
N ALA A 187 9.92 -11.07 6.09
CA ALA A 187 9.80 -9.65 5.81
C ALA A 187 10.72 -8.78 6.70
N ARG A 188 10.84 -9.14 7.99
CA ARG A 188 11.79 -8.46 8.90
C ARG A 188 13.26 -8.64 8.51
N ARG A 189 13.63 -9.79 7.94
CA ARG A 189 15.00 -10.03 7.45
C ARG A 189 15.31 -9.22 6.21
N THR A 190 14.34 -9.02 5.33
CA THR A 190 14.48 -8.25 4.10
C THR A 190 14.64 -6.75 4.36
N ARG A 191 14.17 -6.24 5.52
CA ARG A 191 14.29 -4.83 5.92
C ARG A 191 15.60 -4.46 6.61
N ARG A 192 16.45 -5.42 6.91
CA ARG A 192 17.77 -5.20 7.52
C ARG A 192 18.86 -5.05 6.47
#